data_20e3ffd921ec30a320423868a652298e
#
_entry.id   20e3ffd921ec30a320423868a652298e
#
_cell.length_a   1.000
_cell.length_b   1.000
_cell.length_c   1.000
_cell.angle_alpha   90.00
_cell.angle_beta   90.00
_cell.angle_gamma   90.00
#
_symmetry.space_group_name_H-M   'P 1'
#
loop_
_entity.id
_entity.type
_entity.pdbx_description
1 polymer ?
#
loop_
_entity_poly.entity_id
_entity_poly.type
_entity_poly.pdbx_seq_one_letter_code
_entity_poly.pdbx_strand_id
1 'polypeptide(L)'
;MFKYDVYLAGPFFNDVQKARMDLAKSYLIEAGLRVADPRELGPVIVDTSDGAKTPKFFSDIFDGNIEGMKHSFMIVASIDDKDTGTAFEMGWGYGSGKLMMSFAFEGGKTNVMLGQAVDHHFNSEQEFCDFFRIYQDLIRSGDALKLLHEASFSDFGTKAEANE
;
A
#
# COMPACT_ATOMS: atom_id res chain seq x y z
N MET A 1 -15.53 -10.27 -6.78
CA MET A 1 -14.41 -10.79 -5.96
C MET A 1 -13.13 -10.10 -6.43
N PHE A 2 -12.36 -9.54 -5.51
CA PHE A 2 -11.09 -8.89 -5.85
C PHE A 2 -10.03 -9.93 -6.24
N LYS A 3 -9.15 -9.56 -7.18
CA LYS A 3 -8.00 -10.40 -7.58
C LYS A 3 -6.93 -10.40 -6.48
N TYR A 4 -6.75 -9.23 -5.84
CA TYR A 4 -5.81 -9.01 -4.74
C TYR A 4 -6.56 -8.53 -3.51
N ASP A 5 -6.02 -8.85 -2.34
CA ASP A 5 -6.52 -8.33 -1.07
C ASP A 5 -5.92 -6.96 -0.77
N VAL A 6 -4.65 -6.77 -1.12
CA VAL A 6 -3.89 -5.54 -0.87
C VAL A 6 -3.14 -5.12 -2.13
N TYR A 7 -3.20 -3.83 -2.48
CA TYR A 7 -2.20 -3.15 -3.31
C TYR A 7 -1.19 -2.45 -2.39
N LEU A 8 0.09 -2.77 -2.53
CA LEU A 8 1.14 -2.27 -1.65
C LEU A 8 1.86 -1.08 -2.30
N ALA A 9 1.41 0.13 -1.97
CA ALA A 9 1.96 1.38 -2.47
C ALA A 9 3.22 1.80 -1.71
N GLY A 10 4.26 2.21 -2.41
CA GLY A 10 5.47 2.71 -1.76
C GLY A 10 6.65 2.87 -2.71
N PRO A 11 7.71 3.57 -2.27
CA PRO A 11 8.90 3.79 -3.07
C PRO A 11 9.81 2.55 -3.08
N PHE A 12 10.50 2.35 -4.21
CA PHE A 12 11.44 1.25 -4.43
C PHE A 12 12.76 1.73 -5.05
N PHE A 13 13.17 2.98 -4.80
CA PHE A 13 14.28 3.63 -5.50
C PHE A 13 15.66 3.32 -4.90
N ASN A 14 15.71 2.91 -3.64
CA ASN A 14 16.96 2.55 -2.95
C ASN A 14 16.77 1.29 -2.10
N ASP A 15 17.86 0.76 -1.57
CA ASP A 15 17.85 -0.52 -0.85
C ASP A 15 17.10 -0.45 0.49
N VAL A 16 17.09 0.71 1.16
CA VAL A 16 16.32 0.91 2.41
C VAL A 16 14.83 0.84 2.13
N GLN A 17 14.37 1.55 1.10
CA GLN A 17 12.97 1.53 0.67
C GLN A 17 12.53 0.13 0.25
N LYS A 18 13.35 -0.55 -0.57
CA LYS A 18 13.08 -1.92 -0.99
C LYS A 18 12.96 -2.86 0.20
N ALA A 19 13.90 -2.82 1.13
CA ALA A 19 13.89 -3.66 2.33
C ALA A 19 12.63 -3.44 3.18
N ARG A 20 12.21 -2.18 3.38
CA ARG A 20 10.98 -1.84 4.09
C ARG A 20 9.73 -2.40 3.39
N MET A 21 9.64 -2.22 2.08
CA MET A 21 8.51 -2.72 1.30
C MET A 21 8.48 -4.24 1.23
N ASP A 22 9.65 -4.89 1.13
CA ASP A 22 9.77 -6.35 1.19
C ASP A 22 9.34 -6.91 2.55
N LEU A 23 9.70 -6.22 3.64
CA LEU A 23 9.27 -6.57 4.98
C LEU A 23 7.74 -6.45 5.14
N ALA A 24 7.16 -5.32 4.73
CA ALA A 24 5.71 -5.14 4.75
C ALA A 24 5.00 -6.21 3.90
N LYS A 25 5.51 -6.49 2.70
CA LYS A 25 4.99 -7.56 1.83
C LYS A 25 5.05 -8.93 2.52
N SER A 26 6.14 -9.25 3.21
CA SER A 26 6.29 -10.54 3.89
C SER A 26 5.21 -10.75 4.95
N TYR A 27 4.92 -9.74 5.77
CA TYR A 27 3.85 -9.82 6.78
C TYR A 27 2.46 -10.03 6.17
N LEU A 28 2.18 -9.35 5.05
CA LEU A 28 0.90 -9.54 4.34
C LEU A 28 0.78 -10.96 3.76
N ILE A 29 1.85 -11.49 3.20
CA ILE A 29 1.89 -12.86 2.67
C ILE A 29 1.79 -13.89 3.80
N GLU A 30 2.48 -13.71 4.92
CA GLU A 30 2.40 -14.56 6.11
C GLU A 30 0.98 -14.58 6.71
N ALA A 31 0.26 -13.46 6.62
CA ALA A 31 -1.16 -13.39 6.94
C ALA A 31 -2.07 -14.05 5.88
N GLY A 32 -1.52 -14.66 4.83
CA GLY A 32 -2.26 -15.36 3.79
C GLY A 32 -2.99 -14.43 2.81
N LEU A 33 -2.57 -13.17 2.68
CA LEU A 33 -3.17 -12.18 1.79
C LEU A 33 -2.50 -12.18 0.41
N ARG A 34 -3.30 -11.92 -0.62
CA ARG A 34 -2.84 -11.76 -2.00
C ARG A 34 -2.41 -10.30 -2.20
N VAL A 35 -1.14 -10.08 -2.49
CA VAL A 35 -0.55 -8.75 -2.62
C VAL A 35 -0.33 -8.40 -4.09
N ALA A 36 -0.83 -7.24 -4.51
CA ALA A 36 -0.44 -6.60 -5.76
C ALA A 36 0.79 -5.71 -5.48
N ASP A 37 1.94 -6.16 -5.89
CA ASP A 37 3.20 -5.43 -5.78
C ASP A 37 3.46 -4.69 -7.11
N PRO A 38 3.60 -3.36 -7.13
CA PRO A 38 3.86 -2.58 -8.35
C PRO A 38 5.00 -3.12 -9.21
N ARG A 39 6.02 -3.70 -8.59
CA ARG A 39 7.18 -4.29 -9.28
C ARG A 39 6.84 -5.53 -10.10
N GLU A 40 5.70 -6.17 -9.82
CA GLU A 40 5.26 -7.43 -10.45
C GLU A 40 4.09 -7.21 -11.43
N LEU A 41 3.53 -6.00 -11.50
CA LEU A 41 2.35 -5.68 -12.30
C LEU A 41 2.65 -5.15 -13.70
N GLY A 42 3.86 -4.65 -13.90
CA GLY A 42 4.32 -4.07 -15.16
C GLY A 42 5.19 -5.05 -15.98
N PRO A 43 5.72 -4.57 -17.10
CA PRO A 43 6.69 -5.33 -17.89
C PRO A 43 7.93 -5.60 -17.04
N VAL A 44 8.48 -6.82 -17.17
CA VAL A 44 9.74 -7.18 -16.50
C VAL A 44 10.82 -6.21 -16.97
N ILE A 45 11.43 -5.50 -16.02
CA ILE A 45 12.59 -4.66 -16.30
C ILE A 45 13.77 -5.61 -16.52
N VAL A 46 13.97 -6.03 -17.76
CA VAL A 46 15.21 -6.68 -18.15
C VAL A 46 16.23 -5.56 -18.25
N ASP A 47 17.29 -5.64 -17.44
CA ASP A 47 18.44 -4.75 -17.54
C ASP A 47 19.14 -5.02 -18.88
N THR A 48 18.65 -4.37 -19.92
CA THR A 48 19.30 -4.36 -21.21
C THR A 48 20.14 -3.08 -21.24
N SER A 49 21.43 -3.24 -21.26
CA SER A 49 22.42 -2.16 -21.37
C SER A 49 22.19 -1.19 -22.54
N ASP A 50 21.25 -1.50 -23.44
CA ASP A 50 20.83 -0.73 -24.60
C ASP A 50 19.32 -0.39 -24.62
N GLY A 51 18.57 -0.72 -23.57
CA GLY A 51 17.13 -0.57 -23.55
C GLY A 51 16.69 0.86 -23.26
N ALA A 52 16.55 1.69 -24.26
CA ALA A 52 15.83 2.95 -24.12
C ALA A 52 14.44 2.67 -23.55
N LYS A 53 14.17 3.16 -22.32
CA LYS A 53 12.83 3.13 -21.72
C LYS A 53 11.89 3.89 -22.65
N THR A 54 11.06 3.17 -23.38
CA THR A 54 10.17 3.76 -24.39
C THR A 54 8.94 4.38 -23.71
N PRO A 55 8.25 5.33 -24.35
CA PRO A 55 6.96 5.84 -23.85
C PRO A 55 5.96 4.71 -23.56
N LYS A 56 5.93 3.66 -24.39
CA LYS A 56 5.10 2.47 -24.17
C LYS A 56 5.47 1.75 -22.88
N PHE A 57 6.75 1.61 -22.57
CA PHE A 57 7.20 0.99 -21.32
C PHE A 57 6.66 1.73 -20.08
N PHE A 58 6.68 3.06 -20.08
CA PHE A 58 6.15 3.86 -18.99
C PHE A 58 4.63 3.78 -18.88
N SER A 59 3.90 3.76 -20.01
CA SER A 59 2.45 3.56 -19.98
C SER A 59 2.07 2.18 -19.49
N ASP A 60 2.80 1.13 -19.89
CA ASP A 60 2.54 -0.23 -19.44
C ASP A 60 2.74 -0.38 -17.92
N ILE A 61 3.73 0.31 -17.32
CA ILE A 61 3.91 0.38 -15.86
C ILE A 61 2.73 1.10 -15.21
N PHE A 62 2.37 2.28 -15.73
CA PHE A 62 1.27 3.07 -15.20
C PHE A 62 -0.06 2.27 -15.25
N ASP A 63 -0.38 1.70 -16.39
CA ASP A 63 -1.61 0.92 -16.59
C ASP A 63 -1.63 -0.32 -15.69
N GLY A 64 -0.50 -1.00 -15.53
CA GLY A 64 -0.34 -2.13 -14.60
C GLY A 64 -0.65 -1.74 -13.16
N ASN A 65 -0.14 -0.61 -12.68
CA ASN A 65 -0.40 -0.11 -11.34
C ASN A 65 -1.87 0.29 -11.15
N ILE A 66 -2.45 1.01 -12.11
CA ILE A 66 -3.89 1.35 -12.08
C ILE A 66 -4.76 0.10 -12.03
N GLU A 67 -4.47 -0.90 -12.87
CA GLU A 67 -5.20 -2.17 -12.87
C GLU A 67 -4.99 -2.95 -11.55
N GLY A 68 -3.79 -2.94 -11.02
CA GLY A 68 -3.50 -3.52 -9.69
C GLY A 68 -4.35 -2.88 -8.59
N MET A 69 -4.40 -1.56 -8.54
CA MET A 69 -5.23 -0.83 -7.58
C MET A 69 -6.72 -1.12 -7.77
N LYS A 70 -7.22 -1.10 -9.01
CA LYS A 70 -8.64 -1.40 -9.32
C LYS A 70 -9.05 -2.78 -8.80
N HIS A 71 -8.19 -3.77 -8.98
CA HIS A 71 -8.46 -5.16 -8.64
C HIS A 71 -8.07 -5.57 -7.22
N SER A 72 -7.63 -4.62 -6.40
CA SER A 72 -7.36 -4.82 -4.98
C SER A 72 -8.53 -4.37 -4.10
N PHE A 73 -8.72 -5.07 -2.98
CA PHE A 73 -9.72 -4.71 -1.98
C PHE A 73 -9.35 -3.41 -1.27
N MET A 74 -8.09 -3.28 -0.84
CA MET A 74 -7.57 -2.09 -0.17
C MET A 74 -6.23 -1.63 -0.76
N ILE A 75 -5.85 -0.39 -0.44
CA ILE A 75 -4.51 0.13 -0.69
C ILE A 75 -3.82 0.32 0.67
N VAL A 76 -2.59 -0.18 0.78
CA VAL A 76 -1.73 -0.05 1.96
C VAL A 76 -0.46 0.68 1.52
N ALA A 77 -0.21 1.86 2.07
CA ALA A 77 0.84 2.77 1.60
C ALA A 77 1.93 3.02 2.63
N SER A 78 3.20 2.92 2.23
CA SER A 78 4.32 3.43 3.03
C SER A 78 4.39 4.95 2.93
N ILE A 79 4.43 5.63 4.09
CA ILE A 79 4.55 7.09 4.17
C ILE A 79 5.83 7.54 4.89
N ASP A 80 6.79 6.64 5.08
CA ASP A 80 8.10 6.99 5.65
C ASP A 80 8.88 7.99 4.77
N ASP A 81 8.62 7.97 3.47
CA ASP A 81 9.25 8.84 2.48
C ASP A 81 8.22 9.80 1.83
N LYS A 82 8.72 10.92 1.31
CA LYS A 82 7.88 11.87 0.56
C LYS A 82 7.86 11.51 -0.93
N ASP A 83 7.38 10.31 -1.25
CA ASP A 83 7.30 9.85 -2.63
C ASP A 83 6.02 10.33 -3.32
N THR A 84 6.20 10.99 -4.47
CA THR A 84 5.08 11.53 -5.25
C THR A 84 4.26 10.45 -5.95
N GLY A 85 4.87 9.32 -6.30
CA GLY A 85 4.18 8.16 -6.87
C GLY A 85 3.21 7.55 -5.86
N THR A 86 3.68 7.30 -4.65
CA THR A 86 2.86 6.84 -3.54
C THR A 86 1.73 7.82 -3.21
N ALA A 87 2.02 9.14 -3.22
CA ALA A 87 0.99 10.16 -3.01
C ALA A 87 -0.09 10.14 -4.10
N PHE A 88 0.29 9.92 -5.36
CA PHE A 88 -0.66 9.76 -6.46
C PHE A 88 -1.55 8.52 -6.25
N GLU A 89 -0.97 7.37 -5.91
CA GLU A 89 -1.69 6.12 -5.67
C GLU A 89 -2.67 6.25 -4.50
N MET A 90 -2.26 6.91 -3.41
CA MET A 90 -3.14 7.23 -2.28
C MET A 90 -4.30 8.14 -2.69
N GLY A 91 -4.04 9.21 -3.46
CA GLY A 91 -5.07 10.12 -3.96
C GLY A 91 -6.05 9.43 -4.90
N TRP A 92 -5.54 8.57 -5.78
CA TRP A 92 -6.38 7.76 -6.67
C TRP A 92 -7.27 6.79 -5.87
N GLY A 93 -6.71 6.11 -4.88
CA GLY A 93 -7.44 5.16 -4.02
C GLY A 93 -8.56 5.85 -3.25
N TYR A 94 -8.25 6.98 -2.62
CA TYR A 94 -9.23 7.79 -1.90
C TYR A 94 -10.37 8.25 -2.82
N GLY A 95 -10.05 8.82 -3.99
CA GLY A 95 -11.04 9.28 -4.97
C GLY A 95 -11.88 8.15 -5.58
N SER A 96 -11.37 6.91 -5.56
CA SER A 96 -12.07 5.71 -6.03
C SER A 96 -12.84 4.98 -4.93
N GLY A 97 -12.88 5.50 -3.71
CA GLY A 97 -13.58 4.89 -2.57
C GLY A 97 -12.97 3.57 -2.09
N LYS A 98 -11.65 3.39 -2.28
CA LYS A 98 -10.93 2.25 -1.75
C LYS A 98 -10.75 2.37 -0.24
N LEU A 99 -10.72 1.24 0.46
CA LEU A 99 -10.24 1.21 1.84
C LEU A 99 -8.76 1.55 1.85
N MET A 100 -8.38 2.55 2.64
CA MET A 100 -7.06 3.13 2.64
C MET A 100 -6.36 2.93 3.98
N MET A 101 -5.18 2.33 3.96
CA MET A 101 -4.33 2.22 5.14
C MET A 101 -2.93 2.74 4.84
N SER A 102 -2.22 3.20 5.85
CA SER A 102 -0.81 3.60 5.71
C SER A 102 0.02 3.10 6.87
N PHE A 103 1.32 3.05 6.67
CA PHE A 103 2.28 2.72 7.71
C PHE A 103 3.54 3.58 7.63
N ALA A 104 4.18 3.77 8.80
CA ALA A 104 5.48 4.39 8.92
C ALA A 104 6.29 3.62 9.98
N PHE A 105 7.15 2.70 9.54
CA PHE A 105 7.95 1.86 10.46
C PHE A 105 9.11 2.62 11.10
N GLU A 106 9.60 3.67 10.45
CA GLU A 106 10.66 4.52 10.99
C GLU A 106 10.11 5.70 11.80
N GLY A 107 8.79 5.81 11.83
CA GLY A 107 8.08 6.91 12.48
C GLY A 107 8.30 8.23 11.76
N GLY A 108 7.27 8.84 11.28
CA GLY A 108 7.36 10.09 10.53
C GLY A 108 6.04 10.81 10.49
N LYS A 109 6.13 12.14 10.32
CA LYS A 109 4.95 12.95 10.08
C LYS A 109 4.73 13.05 8.59
N THR A 110 3.50 12.87 8.16
CA THR A 110 3.11 12.98 6.75
C THR A 110 2.42 14.31 6.45
N ASN A 111 2.17 14.56 5.17
CA ASN A 111 1.34 15.66 4.74
C ASN A 111 -0.11 15.46 5.23
N VAL A 112 -0.78 16.55 5.64
CA VAL A 112 -2.15 16.51 6.18
C VAL A 112 -3.14 15.83 5.23
N MET A 113 -3.01 16.05 3.92
CA MET A 113 -3.91 15.44 2.92
C MET A 113 -3.77 13.92 2.91
N LEU A 114 -2.55 13.40 2.95
CA LEU A 114 -2.29 11.96 2.99
C LEU A 114 -2.73 11.34 4.32
N GLY A 115 -2.42 12.00 5.44
CA GLY A 115 -2.82 11.52 6.77
C GLY A 115 -4.32 11.48 6.98
N GLN A 116 -5.08 12.39 6.33
CA GLN A 116 -6.54 12.40 6.42
C GLN A 116 -7.22 11.49 5.38
N ALA A 117 -6.53 11.12 4.30
CA ALA A 117 -7.05 10.25 3.26
C ALA A 117 -7.10 8.76 3.65
N VAL A 118 -6.47 8.37 4.78
CA VAL A 118 -6.45 6.98 5.23
C VAL A 118 -7.52 6.71 6.29
N ASP A 119 -8.06 5.50 6.26
CA ASP A 119 -8.98 5.00 7.28
C ASP A 119 -8.20 4.63 8.56
N HIS A 120 -6.97 4.12 8.39
CA HIS A 120 -6.10 3.74 9.50
C HIS A 120 -4.62 3.93 9.17
N HIS A 121 -3.82 4.24 10.22
CA HIS A 121 -2.36 4.35 10.13
C HIS A 121 -1.68 3.50 11.20
N PHE A 122 -0.68 2.73 10.78
CA PHE A 122 0.17 1.92 11.65
C PHE A 122 1.46 2.67 11.94
N ASN A 123 1.71 2.94 13.22
CA ASN A 123 2.89 3.66 13.68
C ASN A 123 4.10 2.73 13.95
N SER A 124 3.90 1.44 13.86
CA SER A 124 4.95 0.45 14.08
C SER A 124 4.74 -0.79 13.24
N GLU A 125 5.82 -1.50 13.07
CA GLU A 125 5.87 -2.81 12.44
C GLU A 125 4.99 -3.85 13.16
N GLN A 126 4.99 -3.80 14.50
CA GLN A 126 4.20 -4.72 15.33
C GLN A 126 2.68 -4.50 15.13
N GLU A 127 2.21 -3.24 15.16
CA GLU A 127 0.82 -2.91 14.91
C GLU A 127 0.37 -3.39 13.53
N PHE A 128 1.20 -3.16 12.51
CA PHE A 128 0.96 -3.61 11.14
C PHE A 128 0.81 -5.14 11.08
N CYS A 129 1.78 -5.87 11.60
CA CYS A 129 1.80 -7.33 11.58
C CYS A 129 0.57 -7.91 12.30
N ASP A 130 0.28 -7.43 13.51
CA ASP A 130 -0.82 -7.92 14.33
C ASP A 130 -2.17 -7.66 13.68
N PHE A 131 -2.38 -6.47 13.11
CA PHE A 131 -3.63 -6.14 12.42
C PHE A 131 -3.91 -7.12 11.27
N PHE A 132 -2.97 -7.29 10.35
CA PHE A 132 -3.18 -8.14 9.18
C PHE A 132 -3.32 -9.62 9.55
N ARG A 133 -2.64 -10.08 10.60
CA ARG A 133 -2.79 -11.44 11.12
C ARG A 133 -4.18 -11.67 11.74
N ILE A 134 -4.69 -10.71 12.53
CA ILE A 134 -5.98 -10.85 13.23
C ILE A 134 -7.15 -10.75 12.25
N TYR A 135 -7.09 -9.80 11.30
CA TYR A 135 -8.24 -9.50 10.43
C TYR A 135 -8.14 -10.11 9.03
N GLN A 136 -7.22 -11.04 8.79
CA GLN A 136 -7.00 -11.65 7.47
C GLN A 136 -8.26 -12.23 6.82
N ASP A 137 -9.11 -12.88 7.60
CA ASP A 137 -10.34 -13.51 7.07
C ASP A 137 -11.36 -12.47 6.62
N LEU A 138 -11.51 -11.38 7.37
CA LEU A 138 -12.36 -10.25 6.99
C LEU A 138 -11.84 -9.53 5.75
N ILE A 139 -10.53 -9.32 5.65
CA ILE A 139 -9.90 -8.73 4.48
C ILE A 139 -10.14 -9.59 3.24
N ARG A 140 -9.92 -10.90 3.34
CA ARG A 140 -10.17 -11.84 2.22
C ARG A 140 -11.63 -11.92 1.82
N SER A 141 -12.56 -11.70 2.75
CA SER A 141 -13.99 -11.64 2.42
C SER A 141 -14.37 -10.41 1.59
N GLY A 142 -13.54 -9.36 1.62
CA GLY A 142 -13.78 -8.10 0.91
C GLY A 142 -14.94 -7.28 1.50
N ASP A 143 -15.27 -7.48 2.77
CA ASP A 143 -16.32 -6.74 3.48
C ASP A 143 -15.72 -5.57 4.27
N ALA A 144 -15.60 -4.42 3.59
CA ALA A 144 -15.02 -3.21 4.17
C ALA A 144 -15.81 -2.70 5.39
N LEU A 145 -17.15 -2.75 5.33
CA LEU A 145 -17.98 -2.27 6.45
C LEU A 145 -17.81 -3.13 7.68
N LYS A 146 -17.76 -4.44 7.51
CA LYS A 146 -17.53 -5.37 8.60
C LYS A 146 -16.13 -5.21 9.19
N LEU A 147 -15.12 -5.08 8.32
CA LEU A 147 -13.75 -4.83 8.77
C LEU A 147 -13.65 -3.54 9.57
N LEU A 148 -14.20 -2.43 9.08
CA LEU A 148 -14.20 -1.13 9.77
C LEU A 148 -14.99 -1.16 11.08
N HIS A 149 -16.03 -2.00 11.17
CA HIS A 149 -16.83 -2.14 12.40
C HIS A 149 -16.15 -3.04 13.45
N GLU A 150 -15.56 -4.15 13.03
CA GLU A 150 -14.96 -5.14 13.93
C GLU A 150 -13.52 -4.81 14.31
N ALA A 151 -12.77 -4.15 13.40
CA ALA A 151 -11.44 -3.68 13.72
C ALA A 151 -11.53 -2.55 14.74
N SER A 152 -11.09 -2.81 15.96
CA SER A 152 -10.98 -1.78 16.99
C SER A 152 -9.78 -0.89 16.66
N PHE A 153 -9.97 0.05 15.73
CA PHE A 153 -8.90 0.96 15.31
C PHE A 153 -8.31 1.79 16.46
N SER A 154 -9.03 1.92 17.59
CA SER A 154 -8.50 2.52 18.81
C SER A 154 -7.33 1.75 19.41
N ASP A 155 -7.25 0.44 19.15
CA ASP A 155 -6.19 -0.42 19.69
C ASP A 155 -4.96 -0.48 18.79
N PHE A 156 -5.08 0.02 17.54
CA PHE A 156 -4.03 -0.03 16.51
C PHE A 156 -3.51 1.35 16.10
N GLY A 157 -3.82 2.39 16.86
CA GLY A 157 -3.35 3.73 16.58
C GLY A 157 -4.39 4.65 15.93
N THR A 158 -4.01 5.87 15.75
CA THR A 158 -4.82 6.96 15.21
C THR A 158 -4.39 7.29 13.79
N LYS A 159 -5.08 8.25 13.16
CA LYS A 159 -4.62 8.83 11.89
C LYS A 159 -3.19 9.35 12.05
N ALA A 160 -2.40 9.23 10.98
CA ALA A 160 -1.02 9.67 10.96
C ALA A 160 -0.89 11.13 11.42
N GLU A 161 0.06 11.42 12.31
CA GLU A 161 0.38 12.80 12.67
C GLU A 161 0.80 13.58 11.42
N ALA A 162 0.13 14.69 11.15
CA ALA A 162 0.46 15.55 10.03
C ALA A 162 1.48 16.61 10.42
N ASN A 163 2.39 16.92 9.49
CA ASN A 163 3.09 18.20 9.48
C ASN A 163 2.22 19.21 8.73
N GLU A 164 2.11 20.41 9.28
CA GLU A 164 1.53 21.56 8.58
C GLU A 164 2.37 21.93 7.34
#